data_920483dbf2d31f72e398d79de2b092f6
#
_entry.id   920483dbf2d31f72e398d79de2b092f6
#
_cell.length_a   1.000
_cell.length_b   1.000
_cell.length_c   1.000
_cell.angle_alpha   90.00
_cell.angle_beta   90.00
_cell.angle_gamma   90.00
#
_symmetry.space_group_name_H-M   'P 1'
#
loop_
_entity.id
_entity.type
_entity.pdbx_description
1 polymer ?
#
loop_
_entity_poly.entity_id
_entity_poly.type
_entity_poly.pdbx_seq_one_letter_code
_entity_poly.pdbx_strand_id
1 'polypeptide(L)'
;MNIIAEKMQIGSGKFTVMVKDSIDIQGYKTKSGSRSLENSAVAQVHAQVIKNLLAHDCTITAKTNLHELAFGITGINHALGTPINPKYPELIPGGSSSGSAAAIAAHLADFTLGTDTGGSVRMPAACCGVYGLKPTFGRVSRKGVHPEHSSLDCVGPFANSVEMIETAMQFIDPSFHAMTQDDLPQLAILNVQADVVVQDTIQDFLKKAQMQLPTVDIKTFNSAYDAGMQIINYENWQAYGELTKTGLIGADVQGRLLKAADTTLVQVKQAEKVKAQFTQEIDALLEKYDALDRKSVV
;
A
#
# COMPACT_ATOMS: atom_id res chain seq x y z
N MET A 1 18.34 -7.20 -9.03
CA MET A 1 17.40 -6.08 -8.75
C MET A 1 16.64 -6.22 -7.42
N ASN A 2 16.77 -7.32 -6.70
CA ASN A 2 16.11 -7.61 -5.39
C ASN A 2 14.58 -7.41 -5.37
N ILE A 3 13.93 -7.42 -6.53
CA ILE A 3 12.48 -7.21 -6.68
C ILE A 3 11.70 -8.45 -6.20
N ILE A 4 12.20 -9.64 -6.53
CA ILE A 4 11.56 -10.93 -6.27
C ILE A 4 12.09 -11.51 -4.97
N ALA A 5 11.20 -11.85 -4.04
CA ALA A 5 11.51 -12.58 -2.82
C ALA A 5 11.52 -14.11 -3.07
N GLU A 6 10.55 -14.61 -3.84
CA GLU A 6 10.43 -16.03 -4.17
C GLU A 6 9.72 -16.22 -5.50
N LYS A 7 10.29 -17.04 -6.40
CA LYS A 7 9.67 -17.39 -7.69
C LYS A 7 8.74 -18.58 -7.53
N MET A 8 7.66 -18.59 -8.29
CA MET A 8 6.70 -19.69 -8.35
C MET A 8 5.95 -19.66 -9.68
N GLN A 9 5.11 -20.64 -9.89
CA GLN A 9 4.13 -20.64 -10.97
C GLN A 9 2.87 -21.37 -10.49
N ILE A 10 1.81 -20.62 -10.24
CA ILE A 10 0.54 -21.14 -9.73
C ILE A 10 -0.59 -20.58 -10.60
N GLY A 11 -1.42 -21.46 -11.11
CA GLY A 11 -2.40 -21.12 -12.15
C GLY A 11 -1.82 -21.24 -13.56
N SER A 12 -2.68 -21.04 -14.56
CA SER A 12 -2.34 -21.16 -15.99
C SER A 12 -3.06 -20.09 -16.82
N GLY A 13 -3.50 -19.00 -16.18
CA GLY A 13 -4.17 -17.91 -16.85
C GLY A 13 -3.22 -17.02 -17.63
N LYS A 14 -3.77 -16.17 -18.50
CA LYS A 14 -3.01 -15.26 -19.36
C LYS A 14 -2.40 -14.07 -18.63
N PHE A 15 -3.04 -13.61 -17.53
CA PHE A 15 -2.53 -12.48 -16.76
C PHE A 15 -1.45 -12.93 -15.79
N THR A 16 -0.25 -12.40 -15.93
CA THR A 16 0.86 -12.64 -15.00
C THR A 16 0.77 -11.71 -13.81
N VAL A 17 0.82 -12.28 -12.60
CA VAL A 17 0.65 -11.54 -11.35
C VAL A 17 1.79 -11.84 -10.39
N MET A 18 2.34 -10.80 -9.74
CA MET A 18 3.21 -10.97 -8.59
C MET A 18 2.55 -10.36 -7.35
N VAL A 19 2.81 -10.93 -6.18
CA VAL A 19 2.16 -10.51 -4.94
C VAL A 19 3.18 -10.23 -3.85
N LYS A 20 2.92 -9.21 -3.04
CA LYS A 20 3.77 -8.84 -1.91
C LYS A 20 3.95 -10.03 -0.94
N ASP A 21 5.17 -10.23 -0.43
CA ASP A 21 5.48 -11.31 0.52
C ASP A 21 4.93 -11.05 1.93
N SER A 22 3.79 -10.40 2.02
CA SER A 22 2.91 -10.32 3.19
C SER A 22 1.55 -10.99 2.94
N ILE A 23 1.38 -11.66 1.79
CA ILE A 23 0.14 -12.31 1.35
C ILE A 23 0.38 -13.81 1.29
N ASP A 24 -0.47 -14.58 1.95
CA ASP A 24 -0.36 -16.03 2.03
C ASP A 24 -0.64 -16.72 0.70
N ILE A 25 0.28 -17.58 0.32
CA ILE A 25 0.12 -18.53 -0.79
C ILE A 25 0.30 -19.94 -0.23
N GLN A 26 -0.69 -20.79 -0.40
CA GLN A 26 -0.66 -22.18 0.10
C GLN A 26 0.61 -22.91 -0.36
N GLY A 27 1.28 -23.55 0.58
CA GLY A 27 2.52 -24.28 0.34
C GLY A 27 3.79 -23.41 0.38
N TYR A 28 3.65 -22.09 0.56
CA TYR A 28 4.78 -21.15 0.65
C TYR A 28 4.80 -20.43 2.00
N LYS A 29 5.98 -20.01 2.43
CA LYS A 29 6.13 -19.19 3.63
C LYS A 29 5.75 -17.73 3.32
N THR A 30 5.26 -17.01 4.33
CA THR A 30 5.10 -15.56 4.28
C THR A 30 6.09 -14.94 5.25
N LYS A 31 7.17 -14.37 4.69
CA LYS A 31 8.32 -13.89 5.46
C LYS A 31 8.32 -12.38 5.69
N SER A 32 7.39 -11.68 5.07
CA SER A 32 7.24 -10.21 5.17
C SER A 32 8.57 -9.45 5.04
N GLY A 33 9.47 -9.93 4.17
CA GLY A 33 10.77 -9.32 3.93
C GLY A 33 11.72 -9.36 5.13
N SER A 34 11.52 -10.24 6.12
CA SER A 34 12.30 -10.30 7.35
C SER A 34 12.96 -11.65 7.58
N ARG A 35 14.21 -11.64 8.04
CA ARG A 35 14.91 -12.83 8.51
C ARG A 35 14.27 -13.42 9.78
N SER A 36 13.60 -12.60 10.59
CA SER A 36 12.92 -13.06 11.82
C SER A 36 11.78 -14.04 11.52
N LEU A 37 11.24 -14.03 10.29
CA LEU A 37 10.18 -14.91 9.82
C LEU A 37 10.67 -16.03 8.86
N GLU A 38 12.00 -16.22 8.72
CA GLU A 38 12.56 -17.27 7.84
C GLU A 38 12.06 -18.67 8.22
N ASN A 39 11.82 -18.92 9.49
CA ASN A 39 11.34 -20.20 10.02
C ASN A 39 9.81 -20.22 10.27
N SER A 40 9.06 -19.26 9.72
CA SER A 40 7.59 -19.29 9.80
C SER A 40 7.04 -20.57 9.15
N ALA A 41 5.86 -21.00 9.59
CA ALA A 41 5.18 -22.14 8.97
C ALA A 41 4.75 -21.75 7.53
N VAL A 42 4.67 -22.75 6.66
CA VAL A 42 4.08 -22.57 5.33
C VAL A 42 2.58 -22.32 5.46
N ALA A 43 2.03 -21.44 4.65
CA ALA A 43 0.61 -21.16 4.63
C ALA A 43 -0.18 -22.42 4.21
N GLN A 44 -1.17 -22.79 5.00
CA GLN A 44 -1.99 -23.99 4.75
C GLN A 44 -3.11 -23.73 3.73
N VAL A 45 -3.44 -22.47 3.51
CA VAL A 45 -4.48 -22.03 2.55
C VAL A 45 -4.01 -20.76 1.84
N HIS A 46 -4.52 -20.55 0.63
CA HIS A 46 -4.34 -19.28 -0.04
C HIS A 46 -5.10 -18.15 0.68
N ALA A 47 -4.52 -16.95 0.69
CA ALA A 47 -5.25 -15.73 1.00
C ALA A 47 -6.48 -15.59 0.08
N GLN A 48 -7.53 -14.89 0.55
CA GLN A 48 -8.75 -14.77 -0.25
C GLN A 48 -8.50 -14.09 -1.61
N VAL A 49 -7.66 -13.06 -1.64
CA VAL A 49 -7.30 -12.39 -2.91
C VAL A 49 -6.58 -13.33 -3.89
N ILE A 50 -5.78 -14.28 -3.39
CA ILE A 50 -5.12 -15.29 -4.22
C ILE A 50 -6.14 -16.26 -4.83
N LYS A 51 -7.13 -16.70 -4.03
CA LYS A 51 -8.23 -17.53 -4.53
C LYS A 51 -9.02 -16.82 -5.61
N ASN A 52 -9.29 -15.53 -5.42
CA ASN A 52 -9.99 -14.71 -6.39
C ASN A 52 -9.20 -14.60 -7.70
N LEU A 53 -7.89 -14.33 -7.63
CA LEU A 53 -7.02 -14.29 -8.81
C LEU A 53 -7.00 -15.61 -9.59
N LEU A 54 -6.88 -16.74 -8.87
CA LEU A 54 -6.84 -18.06 -9.49
C LEU A 54 -8.19 -18.51 -10.07
N ALA A 55 -9.28 -17.91 -9.62
CA ALA A 55 -10.62 -18.08 -10.20
C ALA A 55 -10.83 -17.25 -11.48
N HIS A 56 -9.96 -16.27 -11.71
CA HIS A 56 -9.93 -15.43 -12.90
C HIS A 56 -8.61 -15.68 -13.63
N ASP A 57 -8.58 -15.74 -14.89
CA ASP A 57 -7.49 -16.04 -15.84
C ASP A 57 -6.07 -15.51 -15.47
N CYS A 58 -5.61 -15.77 -14.21
CA CYS A 58 -4.35 -15.30 -13.65
C CYS A 58 -3.35 -16.44 -13.40
N THR A 59 -2.07 -16.11 -13.58
CA THR A 59 -0.92 -16.94 -13.15
C THR A 59 -0.07 -16.15 -12.17
N ILE A 60 0.13 -16.67 -10.96
CA ILE A 60 0.99 -16.07 -9.95
C ILE A 60 2.42 -16.54 -10.19
N THR A 61 3.34 -15.61 -10.46
CA THR A 61 4.70 -15.90 -10.91
C THR A 61 5.76 -15.68 -9.82
N ALA A 62 5.48 -14.85 -8.80
CA ALA A 62 6.40 -14.61 -7.70
C ALA A 62 5.74 -13.95 -6.50
N LYS A 63 6.40 -14.08 -5.34
CA LYS A 63 6.29 -13.12 -4.24
C LYS A 63 7.28 -11.99 -4.43
N THR A 64 6.87 -10.75 -4.17
CA THR A 64 7.71 -9.55 -4.28
C THR A 64 8.30 -9.16 -2.94
N ASN A 65 9.52 -8.64 -2.97
CA ASN A 65 10.20 -8.08 -1.81
C ASN A 65 9.49 -6.80 -1.31
N LEU A 66 9.78 -6.40 -0.08
CA LEU A 66 9.13 -5.28 0.57
C LEU A 66 10.06 -4.66 1.63
N HIS A 67 9.72 -3.48 2.12
CA HIS A 67 10.29 -2.96 3.36
C HIS A 67 9.97 -3.92 4.50
N GLU A 68 10.96 -4.26 5.31
CA GLU A 68 10.88 -5.32 6.33
C GLU A 68 9.64 -5.15 7.23
N LEU A 69 8.89 -6.24 7.43
CA LEU A 69 7.63 -6.33 8.19
C LEU A 69 6.55 -5.34 7.73
N ALA A 70 6.65 -4.83 6.49
CA ALA A 70 5.80 -3.77 5.96
C ALA A 70 5.80 -2.46 6.82
N PHE A 71 6.75 -2.31 7.74
CA PHE A 71 6.78 -1.21 8.71
C PHE A 71 7.80 -0.12 8.36
N GLY A 72 7.63 0.46 7.17
CA GLY A 72 8.41 1.59 6.67
C GLY A 72 7.98 2.00 5.26
N ILE A 73 8.35 3.21 4.83
CA ILE A 73 7.88 3.84 3.59
C ILE A 73 8.96 4.02 2.53
N THR A 74 10.24 3.83 2.87
CA THR A 74 11.35 4.02 1.92
C THR A 74 11.53 2.85 0.96
N GLY A 75 11.06 1.66 1.34
CA GLY A 75 11.33 0.42 0.60
C GLY A 75 12.72 -0.16 0.83
N ILE A 76 13.56 0.48 1.66
CA ILE A 76 14.89 -0.03 2.01
C ILE A 76 14.74 -1.29 2.85
N ASN A 77 15.37 -2.36 2.41
CA ASN A 77 15.41 -3.63 3.16
C ASN A 77 16.87 -4.06 3.33
N HIS A 78 17.39 -3.88 4.53
CA HIS A 78 18.77 -4.23 4.86
C HIS A 78 18.97 -5.75 5.04
N ALA A 79 17.90 -6.49 5.31
CA ALA A 79 17.97 -7.93 5.56
C ALA A 79 18.06 -8.74 4.26
N LEU A 80 17.24 -8.41 3.25
CA LEU A 80 17.11 -9.17 2.00
C LEU A 80 17.59 -8.39 0.77
N GLY A 81 18.06 -7.16 0.96
CA GLY A 81 18.44 -6.23 -0.11
C GLY A 81 17.26 -5.40 -0.60
N THR A 82 17.54 -4.15 -0.90
CA THR A 82 16.55 -3.17 -1.38
C THR A 82 16.22 -3.41 -2.86
N PRO A 83 14.94 -3.45 -3.26
CA PRO A 83 14.56 -3.41 -4.67
C PRO A 83 15.09 -2.14 -5.34
N ILE A 84 15.74 -2.28 -6.48
CA ILE A 84 16.20 -1.14 -7.26
C ILE A 84 14.98 -0.53 -7.96
N ASN A 85 14.83 0.80 -7.89
CA ASN A 85 13.85 1.53 -8.68
C ASN A 85 14.26 1.46 -10.16
N PRO A 86 13.48 0.79 -11.05
CA PRO A 86 13.92 0.59 -12.43
C PRO A 86 13.98 1.88 -13.25
N LYS A 87 13.16 2.87 -12.89
CA LYS A 87 13.06 4.15 -13.59
C LYS A 87 14.11 5.16 -13.12
N TYR A 88 14.45 5.10 -11.82
CA TYR A 88 15.40 5.99 -11.17
C TYR A 88 16.31 5.19 -10.23
N PRO A 89 17.34 4.49 -10.74
CA PRO A 89 18.12 3.52 -9.98
C PRO A 89 18.87 4.10 -8.76
N GLU A 90 19.13 5.40 -8.76
CA GLU A 90 19.78 6.15 -7.66
C GLU A 90 18.79 6.64 -6.59
N LEU A 91 17.48 6.51 -6.83
CA LEU A 91 16.44 6.90 -5.89
C LEU A 91 15.80 5.68 -5.22
N ILE A 92 15.20 5.90 -4.07
CA ILE A 92 14.46 4.85 -3.37
C ILE A 92 13.24 4.38 -4.18
N PRO A 93 12.86 3.10 -4.09
CA PRO A 93 11.67 2.60 -4.77
C PRO A 93 10.36 3.00 -4.07
N GLY A 94 10.44 3.60 -2.88
CA GLY A 94 9.28 3.75 -1.99
C GLY A 94 8.82 2.41 -1.40
N GLY A 95 7.98 2.47 -0.37
CA GLY A 95 7.54 1.26 0.34
C GLY A 95 6.20 1.47 1.06
N SER A 96 5.77 0.45 1.75
CA SER A 96 6.44 -0.85 1.98
C SER A 96 6.38 -1.83 0.80
N SER A 97 5.50 -1.69 -0.18
CA SER A 97 5.36 -2.60 -1.34
C SER A 97 6.37 -2.29 -2.46
N SER A 98 7.64 -2.12 -2.08
CA SER A 98 8.74 -1.71 -2.98
C SER A 98 8.94 -2.64 -4.17
N GLY A 99 8.97 -3.95 -3.92
CA GLY A 99 9.13 -4.95 -4.97
C GLY A 99 7.93 -5.02 -5.92
N SER A 100 6.71 -4.78 -5.42
CA SER A 100 5.50 -4.79 -6.25
C SER A 100 5.51 -3.64 -7.25
N ALA A 101 5.80 -2.42 -6.81
CA ALA A 101 5.91 -1.26 -7.70
C ALA A 101 7.08 -1.39 -8.69
N ALA A 102 8.26 -1.82 -8.19
CA ALA A 102 9.43 -2.02 -9.03
C ALA A 102 9.21 -3.12 -10.08
N ALA A 103 8.45 -4.19 -9.77
CA ALA A 103 8.11 -5.23 -10.74
C ALA A 103 7.28 -4.68 -11.91
N ILE A 104 6.32 -3.80 -11.64
CA ILE A 104 5.51 -3.14 -12.68
C ILE A 104 6.35 -2.17 -13.50
N ALA A 105 7.17 -1.35 -12.84
CA ALA A 105 8.08 -0.43 -13.55
C ALA A 105 9.12 -1.16 -14.42
N ALA A 106 9.49 -2.41 -14.07
CA ALA A 106 10.36 -3.28 -14.85
C ALA A 106 9.61 -4.18 -15.83
N HIS A 107 8.31 -4.04 -16.00
CA HIS A 107 7.44 -4.86 -16.88
C HIS A 107 7.56 -6.38 -16.64
N LEU A 108 7.67 -6.80 -15.36
CA LEU A 108 7.81 -8.22 -14.99
C LEU A 108 6.47 -8.94 -14.78
N ALA A 109 5.36 -8.19 -14.74
CA ALA A 109 4.01 -8.72 -14.60
C ALA A 109 3.00 -7.74 -15.21
N ASP A 110 1.80 -8.22 -15.53
CA ASP A 110 0.70 -7.38 -16.00
C ASP A 110 0.19 -6.46 -14.88
N PHE A 111 0.05 -7.01 -13.68
CA PHE A 111 -0.20 -6.25 -12.46
C PHE A 111 0.41 -6.95 -11.23
N THR A 112 0.53 -6.22 -10.14
CA THR A 112 0.98 -6.79 -8.86
C THR A 112 0.06 -6.38 -7.73
N LEU A 113 0.06 -7.16 -6.63
CA LEU A 113 -0.63 -6.80 -5.40
C LEU A 113 0.35 -6.36 -4.33
N GLY A 114 -0.03 -5.30 -3.62
CA GLY A 114 0.61 -4.84 -2.41
C GLY A 114 -0.39 -4.61 -1.29
N THR A 115 0.09 -4.04 -0.18
CA THR A 115 -0.74 -3.62 0.96
C THR A 115 -0.46 -2.16 1.30
N ASP A 116 -1.47 -1.44 1.77
CA ASP A 116 -1.38 -0.01 2.08
C ASP A 116 -2.12 0.31 3.39
N THR A 117 -1.36 0.61 4.43
CA THR A 117 -1.87 1.10 5.71
C THR A 117 -1.72 2.63 5.81
N GLY A 118 -0.52 3.14 5.55
CA GLY A 118 -0.17 4.57 5.63
C GLY A 118 0.38 5.15 4.32
N GLY A 119 0.24 4.45 3.18
CA GLY A 119 0.77 4.90 1.88
C GLY A 119 1.50 3.80 1.10
N SER A 120 1.54 2.56 1.61
CA SER A 120 2.45 1.50 1.13
C SER A 120 2.08 0.88 -0.24
N VAL A 121 1.03 1.34 -0.92
CA VAL A 121 0.78 1.17 -2.36
C VAL A 121 1.03 2.49 -3.08
N ARG A 122 0.45 3.57 -2.61
CA ARG A 122 0.47 4.88 -3.27
C ARG A 122 1.88 5.47 -3.36
N MET A 123 2.66 5.37 -2.27
CA MET A 123 4.04 5.86 -2.20
C MET A 123 4.96 5.17 -3.21
N PRO A 124 5.13 3.83 -3.19
CA PRO A 124 6.02 3.19 -4.14
C PRO A 124 5.51 3.31 -5.59
N ALA A 125 4.20 3.43 -5.82
CA ALA A 125 3.67 3.75 -7.14
C ALA A 125 4.18 5.10 -7.65
N ALA A 126 4.12 6.14 -6.81
CA ALA A 126 4.66 7.47 -7.13
C ALA A 126 6.17 7.44 -7.37
N CYS A 127 6.94 6.77 -6.49
CA CYS A 127 8.39 6.68 -6.62
C CYS A 127 8.85 5.93 -7.89
N CYS A 128 8.15 4.87 -8.26
CA CYS A 128 8.46 4.06 -9.44
C CYS A 128 7.77 4.54 -10.71
N GLY A 129 6.91 5.57 -10.64
CA GLY A 129 6.20 6.14 -11.79
C GLY A 129 5.22 5.15 -12.44
N VAL A 130 4.46 4.42 -11.62
CA VAL A 130 3.41 3.48 -12.03
C VAL A 130 2.09 3.85 -11.35
N TYR A 131 0.99 3.24 -11.76
CA TYR A 131 -0.30 3.40 -11.08
C TYR A 131 -0.41 2.47 -9.89
N GLY A 132 -0.98 2.97 -8.79
CA GLY A 132 -1.26 2.18 -7.59
C GLY A 132 -2.56 2.65 -6.94
N LEU A 133 -3.46 1.72 -6.66
CA LEU A 133 -4.76 1.99 -6.06
C LEU A 133 -4.85 1.41 -4.66
N LYS A 134 -5.16 2.25 -3.67
CA LYS A 134 -5.61 1.82 -2.35
C LYS A 134 -7.15 1.83 -2.32
N PRO A 135 -7.83 0.68 -2.36
CA PRO A 135 -9.29 0.63 -2.27
C PRO A 135 -9.80 1.13 -0.92
N THR A 136 -11.09 1.39 -0.83
CA THR A 136 -11.75 1.66 0.45
C THR A 136 -11.50 0.50 1.43
N PHE A 137 -11.23 0.84 2.70
CA PHE A 137 -11.01 -0.16 3.75
C PHE A 137 -12.18 -1.14 3.83
N GLY A 138 -11.86 -2.44 3.93
CA GLY A 138 -12.84 -3.53 3.99
C GLY A 138 -13.41 -3.97 2.65
N ARG A 139 -13.16 -3.25 1.55
CA ARG A 139 -13.66 -3.61 0.22
C ARG A 139 -12.98 -4.87 -0.33
N VAL A 140 -11.67 -4.95 -0.24
CA VAL A 140 -10.90 -6.15 -0.61
C VAL A 140 -10.59 -6.95 0.65
N SER A 141 -10.85 -8.26 0.60
CA SER A 141 -10.63 -9.15 1.74
C SER A 141 -9.15 -9.22 2.14
N ARG A 142 -8.89 -9.04 3.43
CA ARG A 142 -7.55 -9.21 4.05
C ARG A 142 -7.31 -10.62 4.62
N LYS A 143 -8.22 -11.57 4.44
CA LYS A 143 -8.04 -12.93 4.95
C LYS A 143 -6.80 -13.59 4.34
N GLY A 144 -5.82 -13.94 5.19
CA GLY A 144 -4.50 -14.46 4.78
C GLY A 144 -3.52 -13.35 4.37
N VAL A 145 -3.69 -12.13 4.89
CA VAL A 145 -2.76 -11.00 4.70
C VAL A 145 -2.17 -10.59 6.05
N HIS A 146 -0.86 -10.39 6.12
CA HIS A 146 -0.13 -10.06 7.34
C HIS A 146 0.24 -8.55 7.42
N PRO A 147 0.14 -7.94 8.64
CA PRO A 147 -0.31 -8.56 9.88
C PRO A 147 -1.79 -8.98 9.81
N GLU A 148 -2.17 -10.04 10.51
CA GLU A 148 -3.52 -10.58 10.45
C GLU A 148 -4.58 -9.55 10.87
N HIS A 149 -4.30 -8.82 11.94
CA HIS A 149 -5.16 -7.77 12.47
C HIS A 149 -4.62 -6.40 12.11
N SER A 150 -5.41 -5.63 11.38
CA SER A 150 -5.22 -4.21 11.12
C SER A 150 -6.55 -3.55 10.83
N SER A 151 -6.75 -2.35 11.39
CA SER A 151 -7.95 -1.52 11.18
C SER A 151 -7.80 -0.49 10.07
N LEU A 152 -6.64 -0.44 9.39
CA LEU A 152 -6.33 0.55 8.35
C LEU A 152 -5.83 -0.08 7.05
N ASP A 153 -5.23 -1.28 7.11
CA ASP A 153 -4.55 -1.87 5.97
C ASP A 153 -5.50 -2.37 4.88
N CYS A 154 -5.16 -2.12 3.63
CA CYS A 154 -5.89 -2.53 2.45
C CYS A 154 -4.98 -3.28 1.49
N VAL A 155 -5.49 -4.29 0.79
CA VAL A 155 -4.83 -4.85 -0.38
C VAL A 155 -5.16 -3.99 -1.58
N GLY A 156 -4.14 -3.67 -2.40
CA GLY A 156 -4.33 -2.85 -3.59
C GLY A 156 -3.40 -3.23 -4.74
N PRO A 157 -3.85 -3.01 -5.99
CA PRO A 157 -3.09 -3.33 -7.19
C PRO A 157 -2.12 -2.22 -7.60
N PHE A 158 -1.08 -2.63 -8.34
CA PHE A 158 -0.20 -1.78 -9.15
C PHE A 158 -0.25 -2.22 -10.61
N ALA A 159 -0.22 -1.27 -11.54
CA ALA A 159 -0.16 -1.55 -12.98
C ALA A 159 0.48 -0.39 -13.75
N ASN A 160 0.74 -0.62 -15.05
CA ASN A 160 1.25 0.41 -15.96
C ASN A 160 0.14 1.25 -16.61
N SER A 161 -1.14 0.92 -16.39
CA SER A 161 -2.27 1.71 -16.89
C SER A 161 -3.45 1.66 -15.92
N VAL A 162 -4.39 2.60 -16.06
CA VAL A 162 -5.62 2.66 -15.26
C VAL A 162 -6.55 1.51 -15.62
N GLU A 163 -6.62 1.13 -16.88
CA GLU A 163 -7.43 0.01 -17.37
C GLU A 163 -6.99 -1.32 -16.75
N MET A 164 -5.68 -1.49 -16.56
CA MET A 164 -5.16 -2.69 -15.88
C MET A 164 -5.41 -2.64 -14.37
N ILE A 165 -5.40 -1.46 -13.74
CA ILE A 165 -5.86 -1.29 -12.33
C ILE A 165 -7.33 -1.71 -12.21
N GLU A 166 -8.18 -1.28 -13.14
CA GLU A 166 -9.59 -1.64 -13.17
C GLU A 166 -9.78 -3.16 -13.33
N THR A 167 -9.05 -3.76 -14.30
CA THR A 167 -9.06 -5.22 -14.49
C THR A 167 -8.61 -5.97 -13.23
N ALA A 168 -7.53 -5.51 -12.58
CA ALA A 168 -7.07 -6.09 -11.33
C ALA A 168 -8.11 -5.98 -10.22
N MET A 169 -8.82 -4.84 -10.11
CA MET A 169 -9.89 -4.66 -9.15
C MET A 169 -11.06 -5.60 -9.40
N GLN A 170 -11.47 -5.82 -10.65
CA GLN A 170 -12.52 -6.81 -11.01
C GLN A 170 -12.15 -8.22 -10.54
N PHE A 171 -10.85 -8.57 -10.55
CA PHE A 171 -10.40 -9.89 -10.12
C PHE A 171 -10.31 -10.03 -8.59
N ILE A 172 -9.92 -8.99 -7.86
CA ILE A 172 -9.71 -9.07 -6.41
C ILE A 172 -10.94 -8.67 -5.58
N ASP A 173 -11.89 -7.94 -6.17
CA ASP A 173 -13.14 -7.51 -5.54
C ASP A 173 -14.33 -7.93 -6.41
N PRO A 174 -15.02 -9.04 -6.05
CA PRO A 174 -16.17 -9.53 -6.81
C PRO A 174 -17.34 -8.54 -6.92
N SER A 175 -17.36 -7.50 -6.07
CA SER A 175 -18.40 -6.46 -6.10
C SER A 175 -18.01 -5.24 -6.94
N PHE A 176 -16.80 -5.23 -7.49
CA PHE A 176 -16.34 -4.11 -8.29
C PHE A 176 -16.94 -4.17 -9.70
N HIS A 177 -17.61 -3.09 -10.06
CA HIS A 177 -18.11 -2.87 -11.42
C HIS A 177 -17.55 -1.56 -11.92
N ALA A 178 -16.95 -1.58 -13.10
CA ALA A 178 -16.53 -0.37 -13.79
C ALA A 178 -17.77 0.49 -14.06
N MET A 179 -17.67 1.75 -13.77
CA MET A 179 -18.72 2.74 -14.09
C MET A 179 -18.23 3.62 -15.23
N THR A 180 -19.08 3.82 -16.21
CA THR A 180 -18.90 4.92 -17.20
C THR A 180 -19.52 6.18 -16.60
N GLN A 181 -18.77 7.26 -16.58
CA GLN A 181 -19.28 8.58 -16.19
C GLN A 181 -19.37 9.44 -17.45
N ASP A 182 -20.57 9.89 -17.77
CA ASP A 182 -20.81 10.69 -18.97
C ASP A 182 -20.44 12.18 -18.76
N ASP A 183 -20.49 12.66 -17.50
CA ASP A 183 -20.15 14.04 -17.15
C ASP A 183 -18.73 14.15 -16.58
N LEU A 184 -18.11 15.32 -16.77
CA LEU A 184 -16.82 15.63 -16.15
C LEU A 184 -16.96 15.66 -14.62
N PRO A 185 -16.07 14.96 -13.89
CA PRO A 185 -16.16 14.92 -12.43
C PRO A 185 -15.92 16.30 -11.81
N GLN A 186 -16.65 16.60 -10.76
CA GLN A 186 -16.40 17.77 -9.91
C GLN A 186 -15.22 17.47 -8.99
N LEU A 187 -14.09 18.14 -9.23
CA LEU A 187 -12.85 17.92 -8.50
C LEU A 187 -12.55 19.12 -7.58
N ALA A 188 -11.89 18.85 -6.46
CA ALA A 188 -11.29 19.88 -5.62
C ALA A 188 -9.87 19.48 -5.19
N ILE A 189 -9.06 20.47 -4.81
CA ILE A 189 -7.71 20.26 -4.30
C ILE A 189 -7.69 20.46 -2.79
N LEU A 190 -7.16 19.51 -2.04
CA LEU A 190 -6.93 19.68 -0.61
C LEU A 190 -5.77 20.65 -0.37
N ASN A 191 -6.00 21.63 0.49
CA ASN A 191 -4.98 22.56 0.96
C ASN A 191 -4.09 21.86 2.00
N VAL A 192 -3.03 21.20 1.52
CA VAL A 192 -2.07 20.52 2.39
C VAL A 192 -0.67 21.10 2.18
N GLN A 193 0.13 21.12 3.25
CA GLN A 193 1.54 21.49 3.13
C GLN A 193 2.28 20.43 2.32
N ALA A 194 3.06 20.87 1.38
CA ALA A 194 3.96 20.03 0.58
C ALA A 194 5.23 20.81 0.29
N ASP A 195 6.29 20.10 -0.08
CA ASP A 195 7.53 20.72 -0.53
C ASP A 195 7.28 21.61 -1.76
N VAL A 196 8.01 22.70 -1.90
CA VAL A 196 7.83 23.68 -3.00
C VAL A 196 7.89 22.98 -4.36
N VAL A 197 8.85 22.06 -4.56
CA VAL A 197 8.97 21.29 -5.81
C VAL A 197 7.70 20.50 -6.14
N VAL A 198 7.06 19.91 -5.13
CA VAL A 198 5.80 19.16 -5.30
C VAL A 198 4.66 20.12 -5.64
N GLN A 199 4.58 21.26 -4.92
CA GLN A 199 3.56 22.27 -5.19
C GLN A 199 3.65 22.82 -6.61
N ASP A 200 4.84 23.21 -7.04
CA ASP A 200 5.10 23.75 -8.37
C ASP A 200 4.78 22.72 -9.45
N THR A 201 5.16 21.46 -9.26
CA THR A 201 4.86 20.37 -10.20
C THR A 201 3.36 20.20 -10.42
N ILE A 202 2.57 20.23 -9.34
CA ILE A 202 1.11 20.12 -9.41
C ILE A 202 0.51 21.34 -10.10
N GLN A 203 0.95 22.55 -9.75
CA GLN A 203 0.49 23.78 -10.39
C GLN A 203 0.79 23.80 -11.89
N ASP A 204 1.99 23.37 -12.29
CA ASP A 204 2.37 23.23 -13.69
C ASP A 204 1.51 22.22 -14.43
N PHE A 205 1.19 21.09 -13.80
CA PHE A 205 0.29 20.09 -14.36
C PHE A 205 -1.11 20.67 -14.58
N LEU A 206 -1.69 21.30 -13.58
CA LEU A 206 -3.03 21.92 -13.66
C LEU A 206 -3.09 23.00 -14.75
N LYS A 207 -2.05 23.82 -14.84
CA LYS A 207 -1.92 24.85 -15.87
C LYS A 207 -1.86 24.25 -17.27
N LYS A 208 -1.06 23.19 -17.46
CA LYS A 208 -0.96 22.44 -18.74
C LYS A 208 -2.27 21.76 -19.11
N ALA A 209 -2.97 21.23 -18.13
CA ALA A 209 -4.28 20.60 -18.30
C ALA A 209 -5.43 21.62 -18.43
N GLN A 210 -5.16 22.92 -18.33
CA GLN A 210 -6.15 24.01 -18.32
C GLN A 210 -7.26 23.82 -17.26
N MET A 211 -6.90 23.21 -16.12
CA MET A 211 -7.80 22.94 -15.02
C MET A 211 -7.71 24.04 -13.96
N GLN A 212 -8.87 24.57 -13.56
CA GLN A 212 -9.02 25.48 -12.42
C GLN A 212 -9.89 24.78 -11.38
N LEU A 213 -9.27 24.29 -10.33
CA LEU A 213 -9.94 23.54 -9.28
C LEU A 213 -10.05 24.37 -7.99
N PRO A 214 -11.21 24.33 -7.29
CA PRO A 214 -11.34 24.95 -5.98
C PRO A 214 -10.41 24.27 -4.96
N THR A 215 -9.89 25.08 -4.04
CA THR A 215 -9.10 24.59 -2.92
C THR A 215 -9.97 24.44 -1.70
N VAL A 216 -9.87 23.32 -0.99
CA VAL A 216 -10.67 23.00 0.21
C VAL A 216 -9.76 22.60 1.37
N ASP A 217 -10.19 22.94 2.60
CA ASP A 217 -9.47 22.66 3.83
C ASP A 217 -10.10 21.51 4.60
N ILE A 218 -9.26 20.73 5.30
CA ILE A 218 -9.66 19.74 6.29
C ILE A 218 -9.00 20.13 7.61
N LYS A 219 -9.80 20.47 8.61
CA LYS A 219 -9.31 20.98 9.90
C LYS A 219 -8.50 19.94 10.68
N THR A 220 -8.92 18.68 10.57
CA THR A 220 -8.31 17.56 11.29
C THR A 220 -7.14 16.92 10.54
N PHE A 221 -6.70 17.46 9.39
CA PHE A 221 -5.71 16.78 8.52
C PHE A 221 -4.42 16.38 9.27
N ASN A 222 -3.80 17.33 9.98
CA ASN A 222 -2.54 17.05 10.70
C ASN A 222 -2.78 16.10 11.89
N SER A 223 -3.83 16.30 12.67
CA SER A 223 -4.16 15.42 13.80
C SER A 223 -4.57 14.03 13.34
N ALA A 224 -5.14 13.88 12.15
CA ALA A 224 -5.45 12.58 11.57
C ALA A 224 -4.20 11.78 11.19
N TYR A 225 -3.12 12.44 10.75
CA TYR A 225 -1.84 11.79 10.51
C TYR A 225 -1.27 11.20 11.82
N ASP A 226 -1.21 11.99 12.88
CA ASP A 226 -0.71 11.56 14.19
C ASP A 226 -1.56 10.41 14.76
N ALA A 227 -2.89 10.52 14.64
CA ALA A 227 -3.82 9.48 15.04
C ALA A 227 -3.60 8.17 14.25
N GLY A 228 -3.45 8.27 12.94
CA GLY A 228 -3.11 7.14 12.08
C GLY A 228 -1.81 6.44 12.51
N MET A 229 -0.77 7.22 12.83
CA MET A 229 0.51 6.67 13.31
C MET A 229 0.39 5.98 14.66
N GLN A 230 -0.44 6.49 15.59
CA GLN A 230 -0.69 5.81 16.87
C GLN A 230 -1.36 4.45 16.66
N ILE A 231 -2.38 4.37 15.81
CA ILE A 231 -3.06 3.12 15.48
C ILE A 231 -2.07 2.13 14.84
N ILE A 232 -1.32 2.57 13.82
CA ILE A 232 -0.32 1.76 13.11
C ILE A 232 0.74 1.23 14.07
N ASN A 233 1.29 2.07 14.94
CA ASN A 233 2.31 1.67 15.91
C ASN A 233 1.77 0.60 16.85
N TYR A 234 0.60 0.82 17.45
CA TYR A 234 0.00 -0.15 18.35
C TYR A 234 -0.24 -1.49 17.67
N GLU A 235 -0.87 -1.51 16.48
CA GLU A 235 -1.15 -2.75 15.74
C GLU A 235 0.13 -3.48 15.33
N ASN A 236 1.16 -2.78 14.87
CA ASN A 236 2.45 -3.40 14.54
C ASN A 236 3.18 -3.95 15.76
N TRP A 237 3.12 -3.27 16.92
CA TRP A 237 3.69 -3.80 18.15
C TRP A 237 2.97 -5.08 18.58
N GLN A 238 1.63 -5.12 18.53
CA GLN A 238 0.86 -6.33 18.83
C GLN A 238 1.21 -7.49 17.90
N ALA A 239 1.45 -7.21 16.61
CA ALA A 239 1.73 -8.23 15.60
C ALA A 239 3.19 -8.74 15.66
N TYR A 240 4.15 -7.85 15.88
CA TYR A 240 5.56 -8.12 15.62
C TYR A 240 6.49 -7.83 16.81
N GLY A 241 5.97 -7.32 17.93
CA GLY A 241 6.78 -6.94 19.09
C GLY A 241 7.64 -8.08 19.63
N GLU A 242 7.13 -9.31 19.67
CA GLU A 242 7.87 -10.49 20.10
C GLU A 242 9.08 -10.80 19.21
N LEU A 243 9.03 -10.45 17.93
CA LEU A 243 10.13 -10.68 16.99
C LEU A 243 11.37 -9.82 17.34
N THR A 244 11.23 -8.74 18.09
CA THR A 244 12.37 -7.90 18.52
C THR A 244 13.36 -8.68 19.38
N LYS A 245 12.93 -9.75 20.03
CA LYS A 245 13.76 -10.62 20.88
C LYS A 245 14.64 -11.59 20.07
N THR A 246 14.38 -11.75 18.76
CA THR A 246 15.12 -12.69 17.92
C THR A 246 16.51 -12.20 17.53
N GLY A 247 16.76 -10.90 17.57
CA GLY A 247 17.98 -10.27 17.04
C GLY A 247 18.14 -10.34 15.51
N LEU A 248 17.09 -10.70 14.79
CA LEU A 248 17.09 -10.90 13.34
C LEU A 248 16.39 -9.80 12.54
N ILE A 249 15.79 -8.82 13.23
CA ILE A 249 15.16 -7.64 12.59
C ILE A 249 16.23 -6.59 12.31
N GLY A 250 16.14 -5.92 11.17
CA GLY A 250 17.00 -4.78 10.82
C GLY A 250 16.85 -3.63 11.82
N ALA A 251 17.96 -2.93 12.09
CA ALA A 251 18.04 -1.95 13.18
C ALA A 251 17.01 -0.81 13.08
N ASP A 252 16.67 -0.36 11.87
CA ASP A 252 15.66 0.68 11.66
C ASP A 252 14.25 0.22 12.02
N VAL A 253 13.85 -0.97 11.57
CA VAL A 253 12.53 -1.56 11.89
C VAL A 253 12.46 -1.96 13.35
N GLN A 254 13.53 -2.52 13.92
CA GLN A 254 13.61 -2.81 15.35
C GLN A 254 13.43 -1.55 16.18
N GLY A 255 14.11 -0.45 15.84
CA GLY A 255 13.95 0.83 16.53
C GLY A 255 12.53 1.38 16.47
N ARG A 256 11.86 1.23 15.32
CA ARG A 256 10.44 1.62 15.17
C ARG A 256 9.51 0.75 16.00
N LEU A 257 9.70 -0.57 16.03
CA LEU A 257 8.91 -1.48 16.87
C LEU A 257 9.08 -1.20 18.36
N LEU A 258 10.32 -0.96 18.82
CA LEU A 258 10.58 -0.61 20.22
C LEU A 258 9.90 0.71 20.61
N LYS A 259 9.91 1.71 19.72
CA LYS A 259 9.14 2.95 19.90
C LYS A 259 7.62 2.71 19.92
N ALA A 260 7.15 1.81 19.08
CA ALA A 260 5.74 1.46 18.98
C ALA A 260 5.20 0.81 20.26
N ALA A 261 6.08 0.15 21.03
CA ALA A 261 5.77 -0.43 22.34
C ALA A 261 5.20 0.58 23.34
N ASP A 262 5.60 1.85 23.24
CA ASP A 262 5.15 2.91 24.15
C ASP A 262 3.72 3.39 23.84
N THR A 263 3.12 2.94 22.73
CA THR A 263 1.77 3.36 22.34
C THR A 263 0.72 2.62 23.18
N THR A 264 -0.04 3.36 23.95
CA THR A 264 -1.04 2.81 24.88
C THR A 264 -2.41 2.67 24.21
N LEU A 265 -3.24 1.77 24.75
CA LEU A 265 -4.63 1.62 24.30
C LEU A 265 -5.46 2.90 24.51
N VAL A 266 -5.10 3.74 25.50
CA VAL A 266 -5.77 5.03 25.74
C VAL A 266 -5.51 5.98 24.56
N GLN A 267 -4.27 6.05 24.08
CA GLN A 267 -3.92 6.84 22.89
C GLN A 267 -4.63 6.32 21.65
N VAL A 268 -4.71 5.01 21.46
CA VAL A 268 -5.47 4.41 20.33
C VAL A 268 -6.94 4.81 20.38
N LYS A 269 -7.59 4.72 21.55
CA LYS A 269 -9.00 5.15 21.71
C LYS A 269 -9.21 6.63 21.39
N GLN A 270 -8.23 7.49 21.69
CA GLN A 270 -8.28 8.90 21.32
C GLN A 270 -8.05 9.08 19.80
N ALA A 271 -7.12 8.34 19.23
CA ALA A 271 -6.83 8.34 17.80
C ALA A 271 -8.06 7.92 16.97
N GLU A 272 -8.83 6.92 17.43
CA GLU A 272 -10.08 6.52 16.76
C GLU A 272 -11.14 7.62 16.75
N LYS A 273 -11.19 8.48 17.76
CA LYS A 273 -12.08 9.66 17.75
C LYS A 273 -11.66 10.68 16.70
N VAL A 274 -10.36 10.94 16.60
CA VAL A 274 -9.81 11.83 15.57
C VAL A 274 -10.08 11.27 14.17
N LYS A 275 -9.87 9.97 13.97
CA LYS A 275 -10.18 9.26 12.73
C LYS A 275 -11.66 9.45 12.34
N ALA A 276 -12.59 9.29 13.30
CA ALA A 276 -14.01 9.48 13.05
C ALA A 276 -14.35 10.93 12.63
N GLN A 277 -13.74 11.93 13.27
CA GLN A 277 -13.91 13.35 12.89
C GLN A 277 -13.36 13.61 11.48
N PHE A 278 -12.16 13.10 11.19
CA PHE A 278 -11.55 13.22 9.86
C PHE A 278 -12.43 12.59 8.78
N THR A 279 -12.99 11.40 9.05
CA THR A 279 -13.93 10.74 8.13
C THR A 279 -15.14 11.61 7.84
N GLN A 280 -15.75 12.20 8.87
CA GLN A 280 -16.90 13.11 8.70
C GLN A 280 -16.56 14.33 7.84
N GLU A 281 -15.37 14.93 8.01
CA GLU A 281 -14.94 16.07 7.20
C GLU A 281 -14.73 15.68 5.72
N ILE A 282 -14.15 14.49 5.47
CA ILE A 282 -13.97 13.94 4.11
C ILE A 282 -15.33 13.65 3.47
N ASP A 283 -16.22 12.95 4.19
CA ASP A 283 -17.55 12.60 3.67
C ASP A 283 -18.34 13.84 3.28
N ALA A 284 -18.31 14.89 4.11
CA ALA A 284 -18.97 16.17 3.80
C ALA A 284 -18.39 16.89 2.56
N LEU A 285 -17.11 16.69 2.25
CA LEU A 285 -16.51 17.19 1.02
C LEU A 285 -16.90 16.32 -0.19
N LEU A 286 -16.95 15.00 -0.02
CA LEU A 286 -17.34 14.05 -1.07
C LEU A 286 -18.85 14.10 -1.41
N GLU A 287 -19.69 14.73 -0.57
CA GLU A 287 -21.07 15.09 -0.96
C GLU A 287 -21.12 16.20 -2.03
N LYS A 288 -20.05 16.99 -2.18
CA LYS A 288 -19.96 18.13 -3.09
C LYS A 288 -19.03 17.90 -4.28
N TYR A 289 -18.06 17.03 -4.12
CA TYR A 289 -17.03 16.76 -5.10
C TYR A 289 -16.92 15.24 -5.35
N ASP A 290 -16.80 14.85 -6.60
CA ASP A 290 -16.64 13.45 -6.98
C ASP A 290 -15.27 12.89 -6.56
N ALA A 291 -14.25 13.77 -6.52
CA ALA A 291 -12.92 13.41 -6.01
C ALA A 291 -12.18 14.62 -5.44
N LEU A 292 -11.27 14.31 -4.50
CA LEU A 292 -10.36 15.27 -3.90
C LEU A 292 -8.94 14.91 -4.31
N ASP A 293 -8.28 15.81 -5.05
CA ASP A 293 -6.85 15.71 -5.28
C ASP A 293 -6.08 16.20 -4.07
N ARG A 294 -5.04 15.49 -3.70
CA ARG A 294 -4.14 15.95 -2.64
C ARG A 294 -2.71 15.98 -3.15
N LYS A 295 -2.02 17.04 -2.83
CA LYS A 295 -0.57 17.11 -2.97
C LYS A 295 0.01 15.96 -2.13
N SER A 296 0.70 15.03 -2.77
CA SER A 296 1.35 13.95 -2.07
C SER A 296 2.42 14.53 -1.14
N VAL A 297 2.16 14.48 0.16
CA VAL A 297 3.18 14.75 1.16
C VAL A 297 3.82 13.43 1.48
N VAL A 298 5.03 13.27 1.00
CA VAL A 298 5.86 12.13 1.34
C VAL A 298 7.18 12.65 1.87
#